data_4bbc58c7750a57789d1c6d6a82851186
#
_entry.id   4bbc58c7750a57789d1c6d6a82851186
#
_cell.length_a   1.000
_cell.length_b   1.000
_cell.length_c   1.000
_cell.angle_alpha   90.00
_cell.angle_beta   90.00
_cell.angle_gamma   90.00
#
_symmetry.space_group_name_H-M   'P 1'
#
loop_
_entity.id
_entity.type
_entity.pdbx_description
1 polymer ?
#
loop_
_entity_poly.entity_id
_entity_poly.type
_entity_poly.pdbx_seq_one_letter_code
_entity_poly.pdbx_strand_id
1 'polypeptide(L)'
;MSVALALNLACSGAEPEKAIFVVPDTTVVDPPEELPASPSTTLEFDSGEITDVSAQANDVPPEASSEATTTTEPKRLWTLLAGGDVLLDRTEPKGIDPFKGVQPHLSSADIAIVNLEMAITERGEPYDKEFVFRAPGSAALTLAGAGIDVVSLANNHTLDFGLIGLEDTIGVLDEVEILRPGAGGNNAEAYAPRVMSLDNGIRVAFVSATAVVPGGFAASSTRAGVADARGAISRVLAAVRAAASGNDVVVVSVHWGVERRTCPNESQRDLARELIDAGANLILGHHPHVLQPIETFDRTVIAYSLGNFVWHPRYGITGETGALEVFFDGARVEGYLFHPHVLDDDGGPRPVREGDRYNRIIDITEGRCEEHDPGLDVTEDKSDPASSPETG
;
A
#
# COMPACT_ATOMS: atom_id res chain seq x y z
N MET A 1 -6.43 -1.18 -30.13
CA MET A 1 -7.15 0.12 -30.22
C MET A 1 -7.30 0.61 -28.79
N SER A 2 -6.45 1.55 -28.40
CA SER A 2 -6.47 2.14 -27.04
C SER A 2 -7.67 3.07 -26.92
N VAL A 3 -8.57 2.79 -26.00
CA VAL A 3 -9.66 3.71 -25.64
C VAL A 3 -9.18 4.51 -24.45
N ALA A 4 -8.81 5.77 -24.70
CA ALA A 4 -8.58 6.74 -23.64
C ALA A 4 -9.95 7.13 -23.04
N LEU A 5 -10.17 6.80 -21.79
CA LEU A 5 -11.35 7.24 -21.05
C LEU A 5 -11.05 8.62 -20.46
N ALA A 6 -11.55 9.67 -21.10
CA ALA A 6 -11.53 11.02 -20.55
C ALA A 6 -12.69 11.16 -19.56
N LEU A 7 -12.42 11.19 -18.26
CA LEU A 7 -13.38 11.69 -17.27
C LEU A 7 -13.39 13.22 -17.32
N ASN A 8 -14.49 13.80 -17.85
CA ASN A 8 -14.77 15.22 -17.72
C ASN A 8 -15.31 15.51 -16.32
N LEU A 9 -14.46 15.97 -15.41
CA LEU A 9 -14.90 16.73 -14.23
C LEU A 9 -14.89 18.21 -14.60
N ALA A 10 -16.04 18.75 -14.95
CA ALA A 10 -16.25 20.16 -15.11
C ALA A 10 -16.74 20.75 -13.80
N CYS A 11 -15.84 21.40 -13.04
CA CYS A 11 -16.16 22.56 -12.20
C CYS A 11 -14.88 23.29 -11.77
N SER A 12 -14.82 24.60 -12.09
CA SER A 12 -13.81 25.61 -11.76
C SER A 12 -12.44 25.49 -12.45
N GLY A 13 -12.19 26.41 -13.32
CA GLY A 13 -11.03 26.99 -14.02
C GLY A 13 -9.59 26.72 -13.53
N ALA A 14 -9.23 25.46 -13.24
CA ALA A 14 -7.87 25.01 -13.07
C ALA A 14 -7.52 24.15 -14.30
N GLU A 15 -6.36 24.40 -14.90
CA GLU A 15 -5.84 23.51 -15.94
C GLU A 15 -5.70 22.08 -15.38
N PRO A 16 -5.98 21.04 -16.17
CA PRO A 16 -5.92 19.67 -15.69
C PRO A 16 -4.49 19.34 -15.25
N GLU A 17 -4.36 18.84 -14.02
CA GLU A 17 -3.12 18.23 -13.52
C GLU A 17 -2.66 17.17 -14.53
N LYS A 18 -1.35 17.13 -14.82
CA LYS A 18 -0.78 16.07 -15.65
C LYS A 18 -0.85 14.77 -14.87
N ALA A 19 -1.93 14.03 -15.09
CA ALA A 19 -2.10 12.69 -14.55
C ALA A 19 -1.08 11.75 -15.22
N ILE A 20 -0.28 11.07 -14.43
CA ILE A 20 0.55 9.96 -14.92
C ILE A 20 -0.30 8.71 -14.81
N PHE A 21 -0.95 8.34 -15.90
CA PHE A 21 -1.63 7.06 -16.02
C PHE A 21 -0.60 6.00 -16.41
N VAL A 22 -0.27 5.10 -15.48
CA VAL A 22 0.43 3.86 -15.83
C VAL A 22 -0.62 2.78 -16.03
N VAL A 23 -0.99 2.55 -17.29
CA VAL A 23 -1.77 1.37 -17.66
C VAL A 23 -0.81 0.18 -17.58
N PRO A 24 -1.14 -0.93 -16.89
CA PRO A 24 -0.31 -2.11 -16.93
C PRO A 24 -0.10 -2.55 -18.37
N ASP A 25 1.15 -2.55 -18.85
CA ASP A 25 1.50 -3.07 -20.16
C ASP A 25 1.22 -4.57 -20.15
N THR A 26 0.32 -5.01 -21.03
CA THR A 26 0.11 -6.43 -21.28
C THR A 26 1.33 -6.91 -22.05
N THR A 27 2.41 -7.22 -21.36
CA THR A 27 3.61 -7.81 -21.95
C THR A 27 3.23 -9.08 -22.67
N VAL A 28 3.49 -9.07 -23.96
CA VAL A 28 3.55 -10.25 -24.80
C VAL A 28 4.50 -11.23 -24.11
N VAL A 29 3.95 -12.33 -23.60
CA VAL A 29 4.75 -13.44 -23.08
C VAL A 29 5.46 -14.04 -24.30
N ASP A 30 6.77 -13.89 -24.36
CA ASP A 30 7.58 -14.66 -25.30
C ASP A 30 7.34 -16.16 -25.04
N PRO A 31 7.13 -16.95 -26.11
CA PRO A 31 6.91 -18.39 -25.93
C PRO A 31 8.14 -19.03 -25.25
N PRO A 32 7.94 -19.98 -24.35
CA PRO A 32 9.04 -20.62 -23.65
C PRO A 32 10.00 -21.28 -24.62
N GLU A 33 11.29 -21.05 -24.42
CA GLU A 33 12.40 -21.65 -25.12
C GLU A 33 12.28 -23.19 -25.09
N GLU A 34 12.32 -23.84 -26.26
CA GLU A 34 12.19 -25.29 -26.40
C GLU A 34 13.25 -26.04 -25.58
N LEU A 35 12.80 -26.82 -24.62
CA LEU A 35 13.66 -27.79 -23.94
C LEU A 35 14.06 -28.93 -24.91
N PRO A 36 15.32 -29.45 -24.84
CA PRO A 36 15.80 -30.46 -25.74
C PRO A 36 15.05 -31.78 -25.58
N ALA A 37 14.70 -32.37 -26.71
CA ALA A 37 13.96 -33.62 -26.83
C ALA A 37 14.64 -34.81 -26.14
N SER A 38 13.89 -35.51 -25.30
CA SER A 38 14.24 -36.84 -24.78
C SER A 38 13.91 -37.94 -25.81
N PRO A 39 14.69 -39.02 -25.86
CA PRO A 39 14.63 -40.01 -26.96
C PRO A 39 13.36 -40.86 -26.96
N SER A 40 12.79 -41.00 -28.15
CA SER A 40 11.67 -41.87 -28.48
C SER A 40 11.98 -43.35 -28.22
N THR A 41 11.11 -44.00 -27.47
CA THR A 41 10.96 -45.44 -27.45
C THR A 41 9.74 -45.83 -28.29
N THR A 42 9.98 -46.45 -29.45
CA THR A 42 8.97 -47.00 -30.35
C THR A 42 8.34 -48.24 -29.73
N LEU A 43 7.02 -48.24 -29.60
CA LEU A 43 6.22 -49.46 -29.46
C LEU A 43 5.33 -49.58 -30.70
N GLU A 44 5.58 -50.66 -31.46
CA GLU A 44 4.74 -51.09 -32.58
C GLU A 44 3.41 -51.62 -32.06
N PHE A 45 2.30 -51.20 -32.69
CA PHE A 45 1.01 -51.89 -32.61
C PHE A 45 0.44 -52.16 -33.98
N ASP A 46 -0.01 -53.38 -34.09
CA ASP A 46 -0.48 -54.20 -35.21
C ASP A 46 -1.74 -53.66 -35.90
N SER A 47 -1.80 -53.91 -37.21
CA SER A 47 -2.83 -53.52 -38.14
C SER A 47 -4.07 -54.45 -38.06
N GLY A 48 -5.25 -53.88 -37.80
CA GLY A 48 -6.55 -54.54 -37.89
C GLY A 48 -7.47 -53.86 -38.90
N GLU A 49 -8.06 -54.65 -39.75
CA GLU A 49 -8.80 -54.43 -40.99
C GLU A 49 -9.93 -53.37 -40.97
N ILE A 50 -10.04 -52.75 -42.12
CA ILE A 50 -11.09 -51.81 -42.54
C ILE A 50 -12.32 -52.60 -43.04
N THR A 51 -13.51 -52.29 -42.58
CA THR A 51 -14.75 -52.56 -43.28
C THR A 51 -15.53 -51.29 -43.62
N ASP A 52 -15.74 -51.14 -44.89
CA ASP A 52 -16.49 -50.12 -45.63
C ASP A 52 -17.96 -50.13 -45.22
N VAL A 53 -18.55 -48.96 -44.86
CA VAL A 53 -20.02 -48.75 -44.90
C VAL A 53 -20.32 -47.38 -45.49
N SER A 54 -21.02 -47.50 -46.61
CA SER A 54 -21.48 -46.45 -47.53
C SER A 54 -22.30 -45.34 -46.90
N ALA A 55 -22.15 -44.18 -47.57
CA ALA A 55 -22.80 -42.90 -47.36
C ALA A 55 -24.34 -42.92 -47.38
N GLN A 56 -24.94 -42.22 -46.44
CA GLN A 56 -26.26 -41.53 -46.65
C GLN A 56 -26.12 -40.04 -46.26
N ALA A 57 -26.43 -39.20 -47.26
CA ALA A 57 -26.55 -37.77 -47.06
C ALA A 57 -27.81 -37.46 -46.28
N ASN A 58 -27.65 -36.77 -45.17
CA ASN A 58 -28.77 -36.12 -44.47
C ASN A 58 -28.57 -34.59 -44.52
N ASP A 59 -29.62 -33.94 -44.99
CA ASP A 59 -29.79 -32.50 -44.99
C ASP A 59 -29.59 -31.90 -43.63
N VAL A 60 -28.62 -30.95 -43.49
CA VAL A 60 -28.41 -30.14 -42.33
C VAL A 60 -29.17 -28.82 -42.52
N PRO A 61 -30.11 -28.44 -41.64
CA PRO A 61 -30.70 -27.12 -41.68
C PRO A 61 -29.65 -26.05 -41.40
N PRO A 62 -29.77 -24.81 -41.91
CA PRO A 62 -28.80 -23.77 -41.65
C PRO A 62 -28.75 -23.43 -40.15
N GLU A 63 -27.54 -23.52 -39.58
CA GLU A 63 -27.25 -23.05 -38.21
C GLU A 63 -27.63 -21.59 -38.09
N ALA A 64 -28.57 -21.30 -37.22
CA ALA A 64 -28.83 -19.94 -36.76
C ALA A 64 -27.54 -19.44 -36.06
N SER A 65 -26.91 -18.43 -36.65
CA SER A 65 -25.83 -17.68 -36.04
C SER A 65 -26.33 -17.10 -34.72
N SER A 66 -25.98 -17.74 -33.60
CA SER A 66 -26.14 -17.16 -32.29
C SER A 66 -25.13 -15.99 -32.21
N GLU A 67 -25.64 -14.78 -32.41
CA GLU A 67 -24.92 -13.58 -31.97
C GLU A 67 -24.71 -13.76 -30.44
N ALA A 68 -23.47 -14.03 -30.08
CA ALA A 68 -23.06 -13.98 -28.69
C ALA A 68 -23.24 -12.53 -28.21
N THR A 69 -24.36 -12.26 -27.56
CA THR A 69 -24.56 -11.02 -26.82
C THR A 69 -23.54 -11.01 -25.70
N THR A 70 -22.43 -10.32 -25.91
CA THR A 70 -21.46 -10.06 -24.85
C THR A 70 -22.14 -9.10 -23.86
N THR A 71 -22.81 -9.66 -22.88
CA THR A 71 -23.27 -8.92 -21.72
C THR A 71 -22.02 -8.50 -20.95
N THR A 72 -21.53 -7.29 -21.21
CA THR A 72 -20.55 -6.65 -20.35
C THR A 72 -21.20 -6.44 -18.99
N GLU A 73 -20.69 -7.12 -17.97
CA GLU A 73 -21.10 -6.85 -16.59
C GLU A 73 -20.91 -5.34 -16.29
N PRO A 74 -21.80 -4.74 -15.50
CA PRO A 74 -21.65 -3.33 -15.14
C PRO A 74 -20.34 -3.16 -14.36
N LYS A 75 -19.57 -2.12 -14.70
CA LYS A 75 -18.31 -1.79 -14.02
C LYS A 75 -18.59 -1.50 -12.54
N ARG A 76 -17.77 -2.07 -11.67
CA ARG A 76 -17.79 -1.83 -10.21
C ARG A 76 -16.59 -0.97 -9.83
N LEU A 77 -16.63 0.30 -10.26
CA LEU A 77 -15.53 1.24 -10.03
C LEU A 77 -15.48 1.67 -8.57
N TRP A 78 -14.28 1.76 -8.03
CA TRP A 78 -13.99 2.30 -6.71
C TRP A 78 -12.53 2.74 -6.62
N THR A 79 -12.20 3.55 -5.62
CA THR A 79 -10.89 4.14 -5.43
C THR A 79 -10.34 3.88 -4.03
N LEU A 80 -9.00 3.74 -3.94
CA LEU A 80 -8.29 3.71 -2.69
C LEU A 80 -7.24 4.81 -2.71
N LEU A 81 -7.22 5.67 -1.68
CA LEU A 81 -6.20 6.69 -1.48
C LEU A 81 -5.26 6.26 -0.35
N ALA A 82 -3.97 6.17 -0.65
CA ALA A 82 -2.94 5.82 0.32
C ALA A 82 -2.02 7.01 0.61
N GLY A 83 -1.84 7.33 1.90
CA GLY A 83 -0.79 8.21 2.38
C GLY A 83 0.36 7.44 3.01
N GLY A 84 1.46 8.15 3.34
CA GLY A 84 2.64 7.59 4.01
C GLY A 84 2.52 7.57 5.53
N ASP A 85 3.61 7.91 6.22
CA ASP A 85 3.76 7.86 7.66
C ASP A 85 3.07 9.05 8.33
N VAL A 86 2.26 8.76 9.36
CA VAL A 86 1.47 9.76 10.10
C VAL A 86 1.90 9.80 11.56
N LEU A 87 2.28 11.00 12.01
CA LEU A 87 2.68 11.33 13.37
C LEU A 87 1.95 12.61 13.83
N LEU A 88 1.09 12.49 14.85
CA LEU A 88 0.24 13.58 15.36
C LEU A 88 0.69 14.12 16.73
N ASP A 89 1.87 13.76 17.20
CA ASP A 89 2.39 14.07 18.54
C ASP A 89 2.53 15.59 18.82
N ARG A 90 2.73 16.40 17.78
CA ARG A 90 2.90 17.86 17.88
C ARG A 90 1.72 18.66 17.34
N THR A 91 0.97 18.12 16.41
CA THR A 91 -0.18 18.81 15.80
C THR A 91 -1.40 18.73 16.71
N GLU A 92 -1.72 17.54 17.18
CA GLU A 92 -2.90 17.28 18.01
C GLU A 92 -2.93 18.12 19.31
N PRO A 93 -1.85 18.19 20.12
CA PRO A 93 -1.83 19.01 21.32
C PRO A 93 -2.00 20.52 21.07
N LYS A 94 -1.77 20.98 19.83
CA LYS A 94 -1.91 22.39 19.42
C LYS A 94 -3.26 22.68 18.77
N GLY A 95 -4.09 21.66 18.54
CA GLY A 95 -5.35 21.79 17.80
C GLY A 95 -5.15 22.18 16.32
N ILE A 96 -4.03 21.77 15.72
CA ILE A 96 -3.73 21.97 14.31
C ILE A 96 -4.36 20.80 13.53
N ASP A 97 -5.14 21.11 12.49
CA ASP A 97 -5.60 20.10 11.53
C ASP A 97 -4.53 19.91 10.44
N PRO A 98 -3.72 18.86 10.52
CA PRO A 98 -2.66 18.63 9.55
C PRO A 98 -3.18 18.13 8.21
N PHE A 99 -4.40 17.57 8.15
CA PHE A 99 -4.98 17.00 6.93
C PHE A 99 -5.70 18.01 6.04
N LYS A 100 -5.88 19.27 6.51
CA LYS A 100 -6.66 20.31 5.79
C LYS A 100 -6.27 20.48 4.31
N GLY A 101 -5.00 20.21 3.95
CA GLY A 101 -4.48 20.32 2.58
C GLY A 101 -4.84 19.15 1.67
N VAL A 102 -5.18 17.99 2.23
CA VAL A 102 -5.44 16.74 1.52
C VAL A 102 -6.81 16.14 1.84
N GLN A 103 -7.50 16.63 2.88
CA GLN A 103 -8.80 16.12 3.32
C GLN A 103 -9.84 15.98 2.19
N PRO A 104 -9.98 16.90 1.22
CA PRO A 104 -10.93 16.70 0.11
C PRO A 104 -10.65 15.43 -0.71
N HIS A 105 -9.37 15.06 -0.89
CA HIS A 105 -8.99 13.83 -1.58
C HIS A 105 -9.24 12.59 -0.71
N LEU A 106 -8.86 12.62 0.58
CA LEU A 106 -9.11 11.54 1.54
C LEU A 106 -10.61 11.22 1.62
N SER A 107 -11.46 12.26 1.79
CA SER A 107 -12.91 12.09 1.94
C SER A 107 -13.63 11.73 0.63
N SER A 108 -13.00 11.85 -0.52
CA SER A 108 -13.59 11.52 -1.82
C SER A 108 -13.28 10.09 -2.30
N ALA A 109 -12.28 9.46 -1.73
CA ALA A 109 -11.96 8.06 -2.01
C ALA A 109 -12.96 7.13 -1.31
N ASP A 110 -13.19 5.94 -1.86
CA ASP A 110 -14.02 4.92 -1.22
C ASP A 110 -13.31 4.31 0.00
N ILE A 111 -11.97 4.35 0.01
CA ILE A 111 -11.13 3.91 1.14
C ILE A 111 -9.90 4.81 1.22
N ALA A 112 -9.59 5.31 2.42
CA ALA A 112 -8.33 6.01 2.73
C ALA A 112 -7.51 5.23 3.76
N ILE A 113 -6.21 5.03 3.47
CA ILE A 113 -5.28 4.27 4.33
C ILE A 113 -3.96 5.02 4.54
N VAL A 114 -3.43 4.95 5.78
CA VAL A 114 -2.11 5.50 6.15
C VAL A 114 -1.37 4.56 7.12
N ASN A 115 -0.08 4.81 7.36
CA ASN A 115 0.67 4.18 8.45
C ASN A 115 0.64 5.08 9.69
N LEU A 116 0.07 4.62 10.82
CA LEU A 116 0.06 5.34 12.09
C LEU A 116 1.33 5.01 12.87
N GLU A 117 2.33 5.90 12.80
CA GLU A 117 3.66 5.65 13.32
C GLU A 117 3.88 6.24 14.74
N MET A 118 2.94 5.95 15.62
CA MET A 118 2.97 6.36 17.03
C MET A 118 1.97 5.56 17.86
N ALA A 119 2.07 5.67 19.18
CA ALA A 119 1.00 5.26 20.09
C ALA A 119 -0.01 6.40 20.29
N ILE A 120 -1.31 6.06 20.38
CA ILE A 120 -2.35 6.98 20.85
C ILE A 120 -2.63 6.64 22.31
N THR A 121 -1.99 7.33 23.24
CA THR A 121 -2.09 7.05 24.68
C THR A 121 -1.60 8.21 25.53
N GLU A 122 -2.14 8.32 26.74
CA GLU A 122 -1.61 9.18 27.81
C GLU A 122 -0.96 8.35 28.94
N ARG A 123 -0.93 7.02 28.77
CA ARG A 123 -0.41 6.04 29.75
C ARG A 123 0.88 5.38 29.26
N GLY A 124 1.49 4.61 30.11
CA GLY A 124 2.70 3.83 29.82
C GLY A 124 3.98 4.63 29.98
N GLU A 125 5.08 3.88 30.13
CA GLU A 125 6.43 4.43 30.18
C GLU A 125 7.07 4.36 28.79
N PRO A 126 7.88 5.36 28.43
CA PRO A 126 8.56 5.35 27.13
C PRO A 126 9.50 4.15 27.02
N TYR A 127 9.52 3.51 25.87
CA TYR A 127 10.49 2.47 25.57
C TYR A 127 11.90 3.05 25.49
N ASP A 128 12.92 2.29 25.92
CA ASP A 128 14.32 2.73 25.89
C ASP A 128 14.89 2.71 24.47
N LYS A 129 14.60 3.78 23.71
CA LYS A 129 15.13 4.08 22.38
C LYS A 129 15.16 5.61 22.15
N GLU A 130 15.92 6.04 21.16
CA GLU A 130 16.18 7.46 20.89
C GLU A 130 14.90 8.26 20.59
N PHE A 131 14.01 7.71 19.75
CA PHE A 131 12.77 8.37 19.36
C PHE A 131 11.56 7.56 19.83
N VAL A 132 10.67 8.19 20.59
CA VAL A 132 9.40 7.64 21.06
C VAL A 132 8.28 8.65 20.81
N PHE A 133 7.16 8.19 20.28
CA PHE A 133 6.08 9.05 19.82
C PHE A 133 4.75 8.65 20.43
N ARG A 134 3.98 9.65 20.87
CA ARG A 134 2.58 9.49 21.28
C ARG A 134 1.75 10.72 21.03
N ALA A 135 0.46 10.52 20.84
CA ALA A 135 -0.54 11.57 20.84
C ALA A 135 -1.69 11.24 21.82
N PRO A 136 -2.47 12.23 22.26
CA PRO A 136 -3.65 12.00 23.08
C PRO A 136 -4.75 11.27 22.31
N GLY A 137 -5.76 10.73 23.04
CA GLY A 137 -6.88 9.98 22.46
C GLY A 137 -7.66 10.73 21.38
N SER A 138 -7.67 12.08 21.42
CA SER A 138 -8.28 12.92 20.37
C SER A 138 -7.67 12.73 18.98
N ALA A 139 -6.44 12.22 18.89
CA ALA A 139 -5.80 11.90 17.59
C ALA A 139 -6.63 10.91 16.75
N ALA A 140 -7.34 9.97 17.38
CA ALA A 140 -8.24 9.07 16.67
C ALA A 140 -9.41 9.82 16.01
N LEU A 141 -9.95 10.85 16.67
CA LEU A 141 -11.00 11.71 16.10
C LEU A 141 -10.47 12.56 14.94
N THR A 142 -9.22 13.02 15.02
CA THR A 142 -8.55 13.75 13.94
C THR A 142 -8.38 12.88 12.70
N LEU A 143 -7.96 11.61 12.86
CA LEU A 143 -7.88 10.64 11.77
C LEU A 143 -9.25 10.37 11.14
N ALA A 144 -10.25 10.07 11.94
CA ALA A 144 -11.63 9.84 11.46
C ALA A 144 -12.21 11.08 10.78
N GLY A 145 -12.01 12.26 11.36
CA GLY A 145 -12.44 13.54 10.78
C GLY A 145 -11.77 13.89 9.45
N ALA A 146 -10.58 13.38 9.21
CA ALA A 146 -9.89 13.50 7.92
C ALA A 146 -10.45 12.55 6.85
N GLY A 147 -11.25 11.55 7.23
CA GLY A 147 -11.78 10.53 6.33
C GLY A 147 -10.84 9.34 6.17
N ILE A 148 -10.00 9.04 7.15
CA ILE A 148 -9.14 7.86 7.16
C ILE A 148 -9.94 6.67 7.69
N ASP A 149 -10.00 5.59 6.91
CA ASP A 149 -10.74 4.37 7.21
C ASP A 149 -9.86 3.27 7.79
N VAL A 150 -8.56 3.27 7.41
CA VAL A 150 -7.62 2.21 7.77
C VAL A 150 -6.29 2.80 8.21
N VAL A 151 -5.74 2.32 9.33
CA VAL A 151 -4.38 2.65 9.75
C VAL A 151 -3.55 1.38 9.94
N SER A 152 -2.37 1.31 9.31
CA SER A 152 -1.40 0.26 9.64
C SER A 152 -0.82 0.51 11.03
N LEU A 153 -0.85 -0.51 11.89
CA LEU A 153 -0.19 -0.48 13.21
C LEU A 153 1.09 -1.31 13.25
N ALA A 154 1.50 -1.94 12.15
CA ALA A 154 2.72 -2.74 12.13
C ALA A 154 3.94 -1.86 11.81
N ASN A 155 4.50 -1.20 12.82
CA ASN A 155 5.71 -0.39 12.70
C ASN A 155 6.57 -0.45 13.98
N ASN A 156 7.70 0.24 13.95
CA ASN A 156 8.66 0.28 15.07
C ASN A 156 8.26 1.25 16.20
N HIS A 157 7.16 2.00 16.07
CA HIS A 157 6.67 2.98 17.07
C HIS A 157 5.38 2.56 17.78
N THR A 158 4.73 1.49 17.36
CA THR A 158 3.44 1.03 17.88
C THR A 158 3.45 0.73 19.38
N LEU A 159 4.59 0.24 19.92
CA LEU A 159 4.75 -0.05 21.34
C LEU A 159 5.72 0.92 22.04
N ASP A 160 5.83 2.14 21.60
CA ASP A 160 6.69 3.16 22.22
C ASP A 160 6.35 3.42 23.68
N PHE A 161 5.12 3.18 24.09
CA PHE A 161 4.65 3.27 25.46
C PHE A 161 4.17 1.91 26.00
N GLY A 162 4.79 0.84 25.52
CA GLY A 162 4.57 -0.53 25.97
C GLY A 162 3.21 -1.10 25.61
N LEU A 163 2.85 -2.19 26.29
CA LEU A 163 1.59 -2.91 25.99
C LEU A 163 0.35 -2.09 26.34
N ILE A 164 0.43 -1.23 27.34
CA ILE A 164 -0.68 -0.38 27.74
C ILE A 164 -0.94 0.72 26.70
N GLY A 165 0.12 1.26 26.09
CA GLY A 165 0.01 2.20 24.97
C GLY A 165 -0.62 1.56 23.72
N LEU A 166 -0.26 0.30 23.43
CA LEU A 166 -0.91 -0.45 22.36
C LEU A 166 -2.39 -0.72 22.65
N GLU A 167 -2.73 -1.10 23.91
CA GLU A 167 -4.11 -1.33 24.31
C GLU A 167 -4.98 -0.07 24.14
N ASP A 168 -4.46 1.08 24.59
CA ASP A 168 -5.13 2.37 24.42
C ASP A 168 -5.32 2.72 22.95
N THR A 169 -4.26 2.59 22.15
CA THR A 169 -4.30 2.86 20.70
C THR A 169 -5.38 2.02 20.01
N ILE A 170 -5.42 0.74 20.32
CA ILE A 170 -6.44 -0.19 19.81
C ILE A 170 -7.84 0.27 20.22
N GLY A 171 -8.04 0.60 21.49
CA GLY A 171 -9.33 1.00 22.04
C GLY A 171 -9.90 2.25 21.37
N VAL A 172 -9.09 3.33 21.27
CA VAL A 172 -9.56 4.59 20.68
C VAL A 172 -9.80 4.50 19.17
N LEU A 173 -9.05 3.66 18.44
CA LEU A 173 -9.30 3.41 17.03
C LEU A 173 -10.57 2.60 16.80
N ASP A 174 -10.85 1.61 17.67
CA ASP A 174 -12.09 0.83 17.62
C ASP A 174 -13.33 1.70 17.94
N GLU A 175 -13.21 2.69 18.86
CA GLU A 175 -14.28 3.64 19.20
C GLU A 175 -14.69 4.53 18.01
N VAL A 176 -13.76 4.82 17.09
CA VAL A 176 -14.02 5.63 15.88
C VAL A 176 -14.14 4.77 14.62
N GLU A 177 -14.25 3.45 14.77
CA GLU A 177 -14.46 2.46 13.70
C GLU A 177 -13.36 2.44 12.62
N ILE A 178 -12.13 2.91 12.92
CA ILE A 178 -10.98 2.82 12.02
C ILE A 178 -10.41 1.40 12.07
N LEU A 179 -10.29 0.75 10.91
CA LEU A 179 -9.63 -0.56 10.80
C LEU A 179 -8.13 -0.44 11.06
N ARG A 180 -7.58 -1.38 11.85
CA ARG A 180 -6.21 -1.32 12.35
C ARG A 180 -5.46 -2.66 12.20
N PRO A 181 -5.11 -3.09 10.98
CA PRO A 181 -4.30 -4.28 10.76
C PRO A 181 -2.88 -4.13 11.32
N GLY A 182 -2.26 -5.26 11.67
CA GLY A 182 -0.83 -5.34 11.95
C GLY A 182 -0.42 -5.37 13.41
N ALA A 183 -1.35 -5.18 14.35
CA ALA A 183 -1.09 -5.33 15.79
C ALA A 183 -2.29 -5.93 16.51
N GLY A 184 -2.04 -6.53 17.68
CA GLY A 184 -3.10 -7.14 18.48
C GLY A 184 -2.61 -7.73 19.79
N GLY A 185 -3.52 -8.28 20.58
CA GLY A 185 -3.25 -8.88 21.88
C GLY A 185 -2.42 -10.18 21.81
N ASN A 186 -2.29 -10.76 20.63
CA ASN A 186 -1.51 -11.98 20.37
C ASN A 186 -1.28 -12.15 18.84
N ASN A 187 -0.57 -13.20 18.44
CA ASN A 187 -0.32 -13.54 17.03
C ASN A 187 -1.60 -13.65 16.20
N ALA A 188 -2.65 -14.27 16.74
CA ALA A 188 -3.87 -14.50 15.97
C ALA A 188 -4.51 -13.16 15.57
N GLU A 189 -4.44 -12.16 16.43
CA GLU A 189 -4.97 -10.83 16.18
C GLU A 189 -4.01 -9.96 15.33
N ALA A 190 -2.70 -9.98 15.64
CA ALA A 190 -1.71 -9.15 14.95
C ALA A 190 -1.58 -9.49 13.45
N TYR A 191 -1.70 -10.77 13.10
CA TYR A 191 -1.61 -11.23 11.70
C TYR A 191 -2.99 -11.36 11.03
N ALA A 192 -4.11 -11.15 11.76
CA ALA A 192 -5.43 -11.28 11.17
C ALA A 192 -5.69 -10.18 10.14
N PRO A 193 -6.15 -10.53 8.93
CA PRO A 193 -6.66 -9.54 8.00
C PRO A 193 -7.83 -8.75 8.60
N ARG A 194 -7.90 -7.46 8.32
CA ARG A 194 -9.10 -6.64 8.56
C ARG A 194 -9.83 -6.48 7.24
N VAL A 195 -11.14 -6.59 7.24
CA VAL A 195 -11.93 -6.60 6.00
C VAL A 195 -12.95 -5.47 6.02
N MET A 196 -12.99 -4.71 4.93
CA MET A 196 -14.02 -3.74 4.62
C MET A 196 -14.87 -4.25 3.47
N SER A 197 -16.17 -4.04 3.55
CA SER A 197 -17.10 -4.33 2.45
C SER A 197 -17.65 -3.02 1.91
N LEU A 198 -17.44 -2.78 0.62
CA LEU A 198 -17.97 -1.60 -0.06
C LEU A 198 -19.44 -1.80 -0.47
N ASP A 199 -20.16 -0.71 -0.71
CA ASP A 199 -21.57 -0.72 -1.12
C ASP A 199 -21.80 -1.46 -2.44
N ASN A 200 -20.80 -1.50 -3.32
CA ASN A 200 -20.82 -2.25 -4.57
C ASN A 200 -20.56 -3.77 -4.39
N GLY A 201 -20.46 -4.24 -3.15
CA GLY A 201 -20.26 -5.64 -2.77
C GLY A 201 -18.83 -6.13 -2.84
N ILE A 202 -17.85 -5.28 -3.17
CA ILE A 202 -16.41 -5.62 -3.13
C ILE A 202 -15.93 -5.76 -1.69
N ARG A 203 -15.16 -6.81 -1.42
CA ARG A 203 -14.54 -7.07 -0.12
C ARG A 203 -13.05 -6.83 -0.23
N VAL A 204 -12.55 -5.85 0.52
CA VAL A 204 -11.13 -5.48 0.58
C VAL A 204 -10.54 -5.94 1.90
N ALA A 205 -9.52 -6.78 1.84
CA ALA A 205 -8.79 -7.26 3.02
C ALA A 205 -7.47 -6.49 3.18
N PHE A 206 -7.19 -6.05 4.39
CA PHE A 206 -5.97 -5.34 4.77
C PHE A 206 -5.11 -6.24 5.66
N VAL A 207 -3.87 -6.44 5.27
CA VAL A 207 -2.83 -7.12 6.06
C VAL A 207 -1.69 -6.13 6.27
N SER A 208 -1.19 -6.01 7.49
CA SER A 208 -0.02 -5.16 7.77
C SER A 208 1.05 -5.94 8.50
N ALA A 209 2.33 -5.65 8.21
CA ALA A 209 3.47 -6.28 8.86
C ALA A 209 4.68 -5.33 8.86
N THR A 210 5.62 -5.54 9.77
CA THR A 210 6.85 -4.76 9.84
C THR A 210 8.09 -5.66 9.78
N ALA A 211 9.07 -5.26 8.98
CA ALA A 211 10.42 -5.83 8.97
C ALA A 211 11.36 -5.09 9.94
N VAL A 212 10.92 -3.96 10.50
CA VAL A 212 11.65 -3.14 11.48
C VAL A 212 11.04 -3.36 12.86
N VAL A 213 11.53 -4.37 13.57
CA VAL A 213 10.94 -4.83 14.85
C VAL A 213 11.91 -4.63 15.99
N PRO A 214 11.69 -3.63 16.86
CA PRO A 214 12.46 -3.49 18.11
C PRO A 214 12.30 -4.71 19.03
N GLY A 215 13.27 -4.92 19.93
CA GLY A 215 13.23 -6.04 20.85
C GLY A 215 11.92 -6.08 21.66
N GLY A 216 11.23 -7.22 21.71
CA GLY A 216 9.99 -7.36 22.45
C GLY A 216 8.71 -6.83 21.79
N PHE A 217 8.78 -6.17 20.60
CA PHE A 217 7.59 -5.65 19.90
C PHE A 217 6.82 -6.71 19.14
N ALA A 218 7.48 -7.78 18.65
CA ALA A 218 6.80 -8.87 17.96
C ALA A 218 5.72 -9.52 18.82
N ALA A 219 4.53 -9.72 18.27
CA ALA A 219 3.47 -10.50 18.91
C ALA A 219 3.90 -11.97 19.08
N SER A 220 3.35 -12.64 20.11
CA SER A 220 3.49 -14.07 20.30
C SER A 220 2.12 -14.73 20.54
N SER A 221 2.09 -16.03 20.77
CA SER A 221 0.82 -16.72 21.08
C SER A 221 0.11 -16.20 22.34
N THR A 222 0.86 -15.55 23.25
CA THR A 222 0.37 -15.10 24.57
C THR A 222 0.74 -13.65 24.88
N ARG A 223 1.35 -12.93 23.97
CA ARG A 223 1.78 -11.55 24.18
C ARG A 223 1.33 -10.66 23.03
N ALA A 224 0.77 -9.51 23.38
CA ALA A 224 0.44 -8.46 22.45
C ALA A 224 1.68 -7.92 21.73
N GLY A 225 1.48 -7.41 20.52
CA GLY A 225 2.54 -6.84 19.70
C GLY A 225 2.16 -6.68 18.25
N VAL A 226 3.18 -6.46 17.41
CA VAL A 226 3.04 -6.26 15.96
C VAL A 226 3.29 -7.55 15.17
N ALA A 227 2.76 -7.59 13.95
CA ALA A 227 3.04 -8.64 12.98
C ALA A 227 4.47 -8.46 12.42
N ASP A 228 5.34 -9.42 12.73
CA ASP A 228 6.77 -9.42 12.39
C ASP A 228 7.01 -10.08 11.03
N ALA A 229 7.38 -9.28 10.02
CA ALA A 229 7.73 -9.76 8.69
C ALA A 229 9.19 -10.25 8.61
N ARG A 230 10.07 -9.87 9.56
CA ARG A 230 11.47 -10.29 9.57
C ARG A 230 11.65 -11.65 10.24
N GLY A 231 11.05 -11.83 11.40
CA GLY A 231 11.20 -13.07 12.18
C GLY A 231 10.15 -14.15 11.89
N ALA A 232 9.04 -13.77 11.25
CA ALA A 232 7.89 -14.66 11.04
C ALA A 232 7.20 -14.47 9.68
N ILE A 233 7.96 -14.25 8.61
CA ILE A 233 7.44 -14.01 7.26
C ILE A 233 6.41 -15.05 6.81
N SER A 234 6.61 -16.32 7.14
CA SER A 234 5.66 -17.38 6.80
C SER A 234 4.24 -17.15 7.32
N ARG A 235 4.09 -16.46 8.48
CA ARG A 235 2.79 -16.07 9.03
C ARG A 235 2.16 -14.94 8.23
N VAL A 236 2.96 -13.95 7.81
CA VAL A 236 2.49 -12.86 6.95
C VAL A 236 1.98 -13.41 5.64
N LEU A 237 2.78 -14.26 4.96
CA LEU A 237 2.38 -14.87 3.69
C LEU A 237 1.15 -15.78 3.85
N ALA A 238 1.03 -16.49 4.97
CA ALA A 238 -0.17 -17.27 5.27
C ALA A 238 -1.41 -16.38 5.46
N ALA A 239 -1.27 -15.23 6.13
CA ALA A 239 -2.35 -14.26 6.30
C ALA A 239 -2.79 -13.65 4.95
N VAL A 240 -1.83 -13.30 4.08
CA VAL A 240 -2.12 -12.78 2.73
C VAL A 240 -2.84 -13.83 1.89
N ARG A 241 -2.39 -15.10 1.87
CA ARG A 241 -3.07 -16.19 1.16
C ARG A 241 -4.48 -16.44 1.69
N ALA A 242 -4.66 -16.40 3.00
CA ALA A 242 -5.99 -16.54 3.62
C ALA A 242 -6.91 -15.37 3.24
N ALA A 243 -6.37 -14.14 3.23
CA ALA A 243 -7.09 -12.96 2.77
C ALA A 243 -7.51 -13.09 1.30
N ALA A 244 -6.60 -13.50 0.40
CA ALA A 244 -6.86 -13.66 -1.02
C ALA A 244 -7.89 -14.77 -1.32
N SER A 245 -7.96 -15.81 -0.49
CA SER A 245 -8.93 -16.89 -0.68
C SER A 245 -10.37 -16.50 -0.32
N GLY A 246 -10.57 -15.44 0.45
CA GLY A 246 -11.88 -15.07 1.00
C GLY A 246 -12.35 -13.66 0.66
N ASN A 247 -11.58 -12.88 -0.09
CA ASN A 247 -11.90 -11.49 -0.42
C ASN A 247 -11.53 -11.17 -1.88
N ASP A 248 -12.06 -10.08 -2.41
CA ASP A 248 -11.85 -9.69 -3.80
C ASP A 248 -10.49 -9.00 -4.01
N VAL A 249 -10.07 -8.18 -3.05
CA VAL A 249 -8.80 -7.42 -3.11
C VAL A 249 -8.04 -7.58 -1.80
N VAL A 250 -6.72 -7.72 -1.90
CA VAL A 250 -5.81 -7.74 -0.74
C VAL A 250 -4.83 -6.57 -0.85
N VAL A 251 -4.89 -5.69 0.14
CA VAL A 251 -3.96 -4.58 0.35
C VAL A 251 -2.99 -4.96 1.46
N VAL A 252 -1.70 -4.89 1.18
CA VAL A 252 -0.65 -5.19 2.17
C VAL A 252 0.14 -3.93 2.48
N SER A 253 0.13 -3.49 3.74
CA SER A 253 0.97 -2.40 4.23
C SER A 253 2.22 -2.97 4.91
N VAL A 254 3.41 -2.55 4.48
CA VAL A 254 4.68 -3.07 4.99
C VAL A 254 5.59 -1.95 5.45
N HIS A 255 6.02 -2.00 6.70
CA HIS A 255 7.00 -1.08 7.27
C HIS A 255 8.40 -1.71 7.17
N TRP A 256 9.23 -1.21 6.24
CA TRP A 256 10.47 -1.87 5.79
C TRP A 256 11.53 -0.89 5.26
N GLY A 257 12.66 -1.42 4.81
CA GLY A 257 13.69 -0.65 4.13
C GLY A 257 14.69 -0.01 5.08
N VAL A 258 15.27 1.09 4.65
CA VAL A 258 16.29 1.86 5.37
C VAL A 258 15.93 3.33 5.28
N GLU A 259 15.96 4.02 6.41
CA GLU A 259 15.67 5.46 6.48
C GLU A 259 16.52 6.27 5.51
N ARG A 260 15.86 7.27 4.88
CA ARG A 260 16.45 8.22 3.94
C ARG A 260 17.06 7.61 2.65
N ARG A 261 16.78 6.34 2.35
CA ARG A 261 17.13 5.72 1.07
C ARG A 261 15.99 5.90 0.08
N THR A 262 16.24 6.61 -1.01
CA THR A 262 15.25 6.85 -2.07
C THR A 262 15.08 5.66 -3.02
N CYS A 263 16.04 4.72 -3.05
CA CYS A 263 15.92 3.48 -3.81
C CYS A 263 15.59 2.29 -2.89
N PRO A 264 14.62 1.44 -3.25
CA PRO A 264 14.33 0.24 -2.48
C PRO A 264 15.49 -0.74 -2.55
N ASN A 265 15.83 -1.34 -1.41
CA ASN A 265 16.86 -2.36 -1.33
C ASN A 265 16.36 -3.74 -1.80
N GLU A 266 17.28 -4.70 -1.93
CA GLU A 266 16.96 -6.07 -2.39
C GLU A 266 15.93 -6.76 -1.49
N SER A 267 16.03 -6.61 -0.16
CA SER A 267 15.08 -7.23 0.77
C SER A 267 13.66 -6.70 0.61
N GLN A 268 13.48 -5.41 0.26
CA GLN A 268 12.17 -4.85 -0.06
C GLN A 268 11.61 -5.47 -1.34
N ARG A 269 12.44 -5.59 -2.38
CA ARG A 269 12.05 -6.18 -3.66
C ARG A 269 11.69 -7.67 -3.54
N ASP A 270 12.47 -8.43 -2.77
CA ASP A 270 12.22 -9.85 -2.55
C ASP A 270 10.92 -10.06 -1.77
N LEU A 271 10.72 -9.32 -0.68
CA LEU A 271 9.49 -9.40 0.09
C LEU A 271 8.27 -8.97 -0.74
N ALA A 272 8.39 -7.94 -1.58
CA ALA A 272 7.31 -7.56 -2.49
C ALA A 272 6.91 -8.71 -3.42
N ARG A 273 7.87 -9.42 -4.02
CA ARG A 273 7.60 -10.59 -4.87
C ARG A 273 6.88 -11.71 -4.11
N GLU A 274 7.35 -12.04 -2.88
CA GLU A 274 6.71 -13.06 -2.05
C GLU A 274 5.26 -12.68 -1.69
N LEU A 275 4.98 -11.40 -1.45
CA LEU A 275 3.63 -10.89 -1.17
C LEU A 275 2.72 -10.96 -2.40
N ILE A 276 3.24 -10.63 -3.59
CA ILE A 276 2.53 -10.80 -4.87
C ILE A 276 2.18 -12.27 -5.09
N ASP A 277 3.15 -13.18 -4.93
CA ASP A 277 2.94 -14.63 -5.06
C ASP A 277 1.94 -15.18 -4.03
N ALA A 278 1.80 -14.50 -2.88
CA ALA A 278 0.79 -14.82 -1.88
C ALA A 278 -0.60 -14.26 -2.19
N GLY A 279 -0.75 -13.37 -3.19
CA GLY A 279 -2.02 -12.84 -3.66
C GLY A 279 -2.30 -11.38 -3.28
N ALA A 280 -1.29 -10.57 -3.00
CA ALA A 280 -1.45 -9.14 -2.81
C ALA A 280 -1.79 -8.44 -4.15
N ASN A 281 -2.75 -7.50 -4.12
CA ASN A 281 -3.13 -6.67 -5.26
C ASN A 281 -2.54 -5.26 -5.18
N LEU A 282 -2.24 -4.78 -3.97
CA LEU A 282 -1.63 -3.49 -3.68
C LEU A 282 -0.67 -3.65 -2.50
N ILE A 283 0.56 -3.15 -2.65
CA ILE A 283 1.57 -3.13 -1.60
C ILE A 283 1.96 -1.69 -1.30
N LEU A 284 1.82 -1.29 -0.05
CA LEU A 284 2.10 0.06 0.45
C LEU A 284 3.26 0.01 1.45
N GLY A 285 4.37 0.61 1.09
CA GLY A 285 5.60 0.63 1.89
C GLY A 285 5.75 1.90 2.73
N HIS A 286 6.38 1.75 3.90
CA HIS A 286 6.59 2.76 4.93
C HIS A 286 7.95 2.60 5.59
N HIS A 287 8.40 3.53 6.41
CA HIS A 287 9.65 3.57 7.17
C HIS A 287 10.82 4.35 6.54
N PRO A 288 11.09 4.35 5.24
CA PRO A 288 12.22 5.13 4.73
C PRO A 288 12.13 6.64 4.99
N HIS A 289 10.93 7.16 5.35
CA HIS A 289 10.65 8.59 5.60
C HIS A 289 10.99 9.49 4.40
N VAL A 290 11.16 8.90 3.24
CA VAL A 290 11.32 9.52 1.93
C VAL A 290 10.54 8.74 0.89
N LEU A 291 10.21 9.37 -0.21
CA LEU A 291 9.58 8.68 -1.33
C LEU A 291 10.54 7.64 -1.94
N GLN A 292 9.97 6.52 -2.34
CA GLN A 292 10.62 5.51 -3.17
C GLN A 292 9.75 5.22 -4.40
N PRO A 293 10.29 4.53 -5.43
CA PRO A 293 9.54 4.19 -6.64
C PRO A 293 8.17 3.55 -6.40
N ILE A 294 7.27 3.81 -7.35
CA ILE A 294 6.02 3.09 -7.50
C ILE A 294 6.16 2.22 -8.75
N GLU A 295 6.09 0.92 -8.57
CA GLU A 295 6.24 -0.06 -9.64
C GLU A 295 4.92 -0.83 -9.86
N THR A 296 4.73 -1.36 -11.06
CA THR A 296 3.63 -2.27 -11.35
C THR A 296 4.23 -3.60 -11.79
N PHE A 297 3.85 -4.69 -11.12
CA PHE A 297 4.19 -6.03 -11.52
C PHE A 297 2.91 -6.81 -11.81
N ASP A 298 2.75 -7.28 -13.04
CA ASP A 298 1.47 -7.76 -13.58
C ASP A 298 0.34 -6.73 -13.36
N ARG A 299 -0.51 -6.95 -12.37
CA ARG A 299 -1.60 -6.04 -11.99
C ARG A 299 -1.49 -5.55 -10.56
N THR A 300 -0.39 -5.85 -9.88
CA THR A 300 -0.13 -5.39 -8.52
C THR A 300 0.64 -4.08 -8.58
N VAL A 301 0.15 -3.07 -7.88
CA VAL A 301 0.87 -1.81 -7.66
C VAL A 301 1.69 -1.93 -6.38
N ILE A 302 2.95 -1.53 -6.45
CA ILE A 302 3.89 -1.53 -5.34
C ILE A 302 4.40 -0.11 -5.16
N ALA A 303 3.99 0.57 -4.09
CA ALA A 303 4.64 1.80 -3.63
C ALA A 303 5.67 1.41 -2.56
N TYR A 304 6.95 1.47 -2.88
CA TYR A 304 7.99 1.03 -1.94
C TYR A 304 8.12 1.93 -0.71
N SER A 305 7.82 3.23 -0.85
CA SER A 305 7.65 4.16 0.27
C SER A 305 6.87 5.40 -0.19
N LEU A 306 5.88 5.80 0.63
CA LEU A 306 5.09 7.01 0.42
C LEU A 306 5.63 8.21 1.22
N GLY A 307 6.76 8.04 1.94
CA GLY A 307 7.39 9.09 2.74
C GLY A 307 6.57 9.51 3.96
N ASN A 308 6.90 10.66 4.51
CA ASN A 308 6.18 11.26 5.63
C ASN A 308 4.92 11.95 5.11
N PHE A 309 3.73 11.52 5.53
CA PHE A 309 2.47 12.12 5.09
C PHE A 309 1.99 13.24 6.03
N VAL A 310 2.03 12.97 7.33
CA VAL A 310 1.92 13.99 8.38
C VAL A 310 3.07 13.75 9.34
N TRP A 311 3.92 14.75 9.52
CA TRP A 311 5.12 14.61 10.33
C TRP A 311 5.52 15.96 10.96
N HIS A 312 6.56 15.95 11.77
CA HIS A 312 7.21 17.20 12.13
C HIS A 312 7.62 17.94 10.86
N PRO A 313 7.55 19.28 10.82
CA PRO A 313 7.98 20.05 9.64
C PRO A 313 9.37 19.58 9.17
N ARG A 314 9.46 19.22 7.91
CA ARG A 314 10.69 18.73 7.27
C ARG A 314 10.92 19.42 5.95
N TYR A 315 12.19 19.52 5.57
CA TYR A 315 12.63 20.13 4.33
C TYR A 315 13.45 19.10 3.53
N GLY A 316 13.77 19.41 2.28
CA GLY A 316 14.46 18.47 1.42
C GLY A 316 13.64 17.22 1.13
N ILE A 317 14.29 16.08 0.94
CA ILE A 317 13.67 14.82 0.54
C ILE A 317 12.74 14.22 1.62
N THR A 318 12.99 14.50 2.89
CA THR A 318 12.13 14.01 4.00
C THR A 318 10.85 14.81 4.17
N GLY A 319 10.77 15.98 3.54
CA GLY A 319 9.55 16.81 3.45
C GLY A 319 8.81 16.62 2.13
N GLU A 320 9.27 15.72 1.25
CA GLU A 320 8.61 15.37 -0.01
C GLU A 320 7.77 14.12 0.18
N THR A 321 6.50 14.18 -0.21
CA THR A 321 5.49 13.16 0.03
C THR A 321 4.44 13.18 -1.07
N GLY A 322 3.40 12.39 -0.91
CA GLY A 322 2.23 12.44 -1.77
C GLY A 322 1.16 11.44 -1.37
N ALA A 323 0.04 11.52 -2.05
CA ALA A 323 -1.05 10.58 -1.95
C ALA A 323 -1.10 9.71 -3.20
N LEU A 324 -1.16 8.40 -3.03
CA LEU A 324 -1.33 7.43 -4.12
C LEU A 324 -2.81 7.08 -4.23
N GLU A 325 -3.44 7.48 -5.31
CA GLU A 325 -4.82 7.11 -5.65
C GLU A 325 -4.79 5.94 -6.63
N VAL A 326 -5.40 4.81 -6.24
CA VAL A 326 -5.48 3.59 -7.04
C VAL A 326 -6.92 3.36 -7.48
N PHE A 327 -7.11 3.13 -8.78
CA PHE A 327 -8.42 2.93 -9.41
C PHE A 327 -8.66 1.45 -9.66
N PHE A 328 -9.85 0.99 -9.29
CA PHE A 328 -10.26 -0.41 -9.42
C PHE A 328 -11.54 -0.55 -10.24
N ASP A 329 -11.67 -1.68 -10.96
CA ASP A 329 -12.92 -2.19 -11.49
C ASP A 329 -13.13 -3.61 -10.94
N GLY A 330 -14.03 -3.74 -9.98
CA GLY A 330 -14.15 -4.96 -9.18
C GLY A 330 -12.89 -5.25 -8.39
N ALA A 331 -12.30 -6.41 -8.63
CA ALA A 331 -11.04 -6.83 -8.01
C ALA A 331 -9.78 -6.38 -8.80
N ARG A 332 -9.96 -5.77 -9.96
CA ARG A 332 -8.87 -5.47 -10.87
C ARG A 332 -8.36 -4.05 -10.69
N VAL A 333 -7.06 -3.87 -10.52
CA VAL A 333 -6.41 -2.57 -10.62
C VAL A 333 -6.45 -2.10 -12.08
N GLU A 334 -7.04 -0.93 -12.33
CA GLU A 334 -7.10 -0.28 -13.65
C GLU A 334 -5.93 0.67 -13.87
N GLY A 335 -5.40 1.26 -12.78
CA GLY A 335 -4.29 2.18 -12.81
C GLY A 335 -4.15 2.94 -11.49
N TYR A 336 -3.24 3.87 -11.45
CA TYR A 336 -3.05 4.76 -10.32
C TYR A 336 -2.66 6.16 -10.74
N LEU A 337 -2.86 7.12 -9.82
CA LEU A 337 -2.39 8.49 -9.92
C LEU A 337 -1.63 8.84 -8.65
N PHE A 338 -0.43 9.38 -8.77
CA PHE A 338 0.30 9.92 -7.65
C PHE A 338 0.13 11.44 -7.58
N HIS A 339 -0.35 11.93 -6.45
CA HIS A 339 -0.54 13.35 -6.16
C HIS A 339 0.64 13.87 -5.35
N PRO A 340 1.59 14.63 -5.97
CA PRO A 340 2.75 15.16 -5.27
C PRO A 340 2.36 16.18 -4.20
N HIS A 341 2.96 16.04 -3.01
CA HIS A 341 2.80 16.97 -1.88
C HIS A 341 4.16 17.26 -1.24
N VAL A 342 4.20 18.31 -0.46
CA VAL A 342 5.30 18.63 0.44
C VAL A 342 4.74 18.93 1.82
N LEU A 343 5.50 18.63 2.88
CA LEU A 343 5.11 19.02 4.23
C LEU A 343 5.21 20.54 4.38
N ASP A 344 4.19 21.13 5.00
CA ASP A 344 4.18 22.55 5.37
C ASP A 344 4.78 22.79 6.75
N ASP A 345 4.78 24.05 7.20
CA ASP A 345 5.31 24.46 8.50
C ASP A 345 4.50 23.89 9.68
N ASP A 346 3.28 23.43 9.45
CA ASP A 346 2.43 22.73 10.41
C ASP A 346 2.64 21.20 10.37
N GLY A 347 3.43 20.71 9.41
CA GLY A 347 3.71 19.29 9.22
C GLY A 347 2.65 18.52 8.43
N GLY A 348 1.71 19.22 7.79
CA GLY A 348 0.68 18.62 6.94
C GLY A 348 1.06 18.61 5.46
N PRO A 349 0.49 17.69 4.65
CA PRO A 349 0.76 17.62 3.22
C PRO A 349 0.09 18.77 2.47
N ARG A 350 0.88 19.47 1.64
CA ARG A 350 0.41 20.52 0.74
C ARG A 350 0.68 20.12 -0.70
N PRO A 351 -0.29 20.25 -1.60
CA PRO A 351 -0.10 19.88 -2.99
C PRO A 351 0.99 20.76 -3.63
N VAL A 352 1.88 20.11 -4.41
CA VAL A 352 2.85 20.78 -5.27
C VAL A 352 2.59 20.36 -6.71
N ARG A 353 2.56 21.35 -7.65
CA ARG A 353 2.11 21.13 -9.02
C ARG A 353 3.18 21.41 -10.07
N GLU A 354 4.24 22.11 -9.68
CA GLU A 354 5.33 22.50 -10.59
C GLU A 354 6.61 22.83 -9.82
N GLY A 355 7.72 23.00 -10.53
CA GLY A 355 9.01 23.37 -10.00
C GLY A 355 9.89 22.17 -9.64
N ASP A 356 11.08 22.46 -9.09
CA ASP A 356 12.12 21.44 -8.86
C ASP A 356 11.67 20.31 -7.92
N ARG A 357 10.92 20.65 -6.87
CA ARG A 357 10.39 19.64 -5.94
C ARG A 357 9.37 18.72 -6.61
N TYR A 358 8.46 19.29 -7.39
CA TYR A 358 7.51 18.49 -8.17
C TYR A 358 8.24 17.51 -9.10
N ASN A 359 9.21 18.01 -9.88
CA ASN A 359 9.98 17.19 -10.80
C ASN A 359 10.72 16.06 -10.07
N ARG A 360 11.37 16.37 -8.94
CA ARG A 360 12.09 15.36 -8.14
C ARG A 360 11.15 14.31 -7.56
N ILE A 361 9.98 14.68 -7.05
CA ILE A 361 8.96 13.76 -6.57
C ILE A 361 8.54 12.80 -7.69
N ILE A 362 8.24 13.35 -8.88
CA ILE A 362 7.86 12.55 -10.04
C ILE A 362 9.01 11.64 -10.48
N ASP A 363 10.24 12.16 -10.55
CA ASP A 363 11.41 11.36 -10.93
C ASP A 363 11.62 10.16 -10.00
N ILE A 364 11.52 10.36 -8.70
CA ILE A 364 11.65 9.27 -7.72
C ILE A 364 10.52 8.25 -7.88
N THR A 365 9.28 8.71 -7.95
CA THR A 365 8.12 7.80 -8.03
C THR A 365 8.05 7.03 -9.34
N GLU A 366 8.62 7.57 -10.42
CA GLU A 366 8.78 6.89 -11.72
C GLU A 366 10.04 5.99 -11.81
N GLY A 367 10.75 5.77 -10.71
CA GLY A 367 11.89 4.86 -10.67
C GLY A 367 13.24 5.50 -10.95
N ARG A 368 13.32 6.81 -11.16
CA ARG A 368 14.59 7.55 -11.28
C ARG A 368 15.13 7.93 -9.90
N CYS A 369 15.24 6.93 -9.02
CA CYS A 369 15.84 7.12 -7.71
C CYS A 369 17.38 7.12 -7.83
N GLU A 370 18.04 7.96 -7.04
CA GLU A 370 19.49 7.93 -6.88
C GLU A 370 19.82 7.37 -5.50
N GLU A 371 20.84 6.51 -5.42
CA GLU A 371 21.35 6.10 -4.11
C GLU A 371 22.03 7.29 -3.45
N HIS A 372 21.29 8.06 -2.67
CA HIS A 372 21.84 9.11 -1.82
C HIS A 372 22.59 8.49 -0.64
N ASP A 373 23.81 8.96 -0.37
CA ASP A 373 24.51 8.64 0.87
C ASP A 373 23.80 9.41 2.01
N PRO A 374 23.18 8.73 2.97
CA PRO A 374 22.47 9.38 4.08
C PRO A 374 23.39 10.28 4.93
N GLY A 375 24.72 10.16 4.79
CA GLY A 375 25.70 11.03 5.45
C GLY A 375 25.85 12.42 4.82
N LEU A 376 25.41 12.64 3.58
CA LEU A 376 25.52 13.93 2.89
C LEU A 376 24.36 14.89 3.19
N ASP A 377 23.17 14.37 3.53
CA ASP A 377 21.97 15.18 3.82
C ASP A 377 22.01 15.90 5.19
N VAL A 378 22.94 15.56 6.06
CA VAL A 378 23.05 16.15 7.41
C VAL A 378 23.42 17.64 7.36
N THR A 379 23.85 18.16 6.21
CA THR A 379 24.29 19.55 6.07
C THR A 379 23.17 20.53 5.74
N GLU A 380 22.03 20.08 5.21
CA GLU A 380 20.87 20.94 4.90
C GLU A 380 19.88 21.03 6.06
N ASP A 381 19.88 20.06 6.98
CA ASP A 381 18.96 19.96 8.12
C ASP A 381 19.42 20.70 9.40
N LYS A 382 20.41 21.58 9.28
CA LYS A 382 20.92 22.39 10.42
C LYS A 382 19.93 23.42 10.97
N SER A 383 18.73 23.50 10.44
CA SER A 383 17.65 24.34 10.97
C SER A 383 16.62 23.59 11.83
N ASP A 384 16.81 22.29 12.09
CA ASP A 384 15.93 21.55 13.02
C ASP A 384 16.31 21.89 14.48
N PRO A 385 15.47 22.63 15.23
CA PRO A 385 15.75 22.96 16.62
C PRO A 385 15.75 21.74 17.56
N ALA A 386 15.34 20.56 17.08
CA ALA A 386 15.36 19.31 17.84
C ALA A 386 16.71 18.58 17.81
N SER A 387 17.67 19.01 16.97
CA SER A 387 18.99 18.39 16.85
C SER A 387 20.09 19.03 17.72
N SER A 388 19.74 20.01 18.58
CA SER A 388 20.68 20.56 19.55
C SER A 388 20.76 19.65 20.77
N PRO A 389 21.91 19.06 21.12
CA PRO A 389 22.06 18.39 22.40
C PRO A 389 21.85 19.43 23.51
N GLU A 390 20.88 19.19 24.39
CA GLU A 390 20.77 19.95 25.63
C GLU A 390 22.06 19.73 26.45
N THR A 391 22.98 20.73 26.35
CA THR A 391 24.07 20.87 27.30
C THR A 391 23.57 21.65 28.48
N GLY A 392 23.35 20.96 29.61
CA GLY A 392 23.05 21.60 30.89
C GLY A 392 22.84 20.55 31.98
#